data_7ef549317d17593b9ea884b930a041fc
#
_entry.id   7ef549317d17593b9ea884b930a041fc
#
_cell.length_a   1.000
_cell.length_b   1.000
_cell.length_c   1.000
_cell.angle_alpha   90.00
_cell.angle_beta   90.00
_cell.angle_gamma   90.00
#
_symmetry.space_group_name_H-M   'P 1'
#
loop_
_entity.id
_entity.type
_entity.pdbx_description
1 polymer ?
#
loop_
_entity_poly.entity_id
_entity_poly.type
_entity_poly.pdbx_seq_one_letter_code
_entity_poly.pdbx_strand_id
1 'polypeptide(L)'
;MISDVHCHLHEYSDEDIEAFTKLNMLIIAVSDDYSSSLRTLKLSRRYTWVIPALGIHPWVIKNTSMNEARTITKLIMENKVKIIGETGLDTRFVPNTIEYQRKVFRYFLEFASEFRLSMNIHSPNTWNEVFESLLQYNIPTAIFHWYTGPQHLLKEFEAQGFFISINPALTIQKRHREIARIAPINIILLESDGPYNYRGLNLGPHMVKNTLEYLARLREVDVKELVKSIENNFCKFMKLSGLKGFKFKIALR
;
A
#
# COMPACT_ATOMS: atom_id res chain seq x y z
N MET A 1 15.70 8.39 1.22
CA MET A 1 15.26 7.36 2.22
C MET A 1 14.31 6.41 1.51
N ILE A 2 14.56 5.11 1.55
CA ILE A 2 13.67 4.10 0.97
C ILE A 2 12.43 3.99 1.86
N SER A 3 11.26 3.73 1.26
CA SER A 3 10.00 3.49 1.96
C SER A 3 9.42 2.14 1.56
N ASP A 4 8.75 1.51 2.51
CA ASP A 4 7.87 0.35 2.31
C ASP A 4 6.43 0.84 2.36
N VAL A 5 5.72 0.81 1.23
CA VAL A 5 4.39 1.43 1.18
C VAL A 5 3.24 0.47 1.45
N HIS A 6 3.56 -0.80 1.78
CA HIS A 6 2.56 -1.79 2.15
C HIS A 6 3.19 -2.92 2.96
N CYS A 7 2.87 -2.98 4.25
CA CYS A 7 3.34 -4.01 5.15
C CYS A 7 2.28 -4.28 6.23
N HIS A 8 1.94 -5.56 6.46
CA HIS A 8 1.07 -6.00 7.56
C HIS A 8 1.85 -6.03 8.87
N LEU A 9 2.34 -4.88 9.29
CA LEU A 9 3.25 -4.75 10.43
C LEU A 9 2.63 -5.29 11.73
N HIS A 10 1.31 -5.32 11.82
CA HIS A 10 0.56 -5.86 12.94
C HIS A 10 0.71 -7.37 13.14
N GLU A 11 1.16 -8.11 12.12
CA GLU A 11 1.38 -9.56 12.20
C GLU A 11 2.76 -9.94 12.75
N TYR A 12 3.71 -9.00 12.80
CA TYR A 12 5.06 -9.25 13.32
C TYR A 12 5.10 -9.24 14.85
N SER A 13 6.07 -9.97 15.42
CA SER A 13 6.41 -9.88 16.84
C SER A 13 6.94 -8.49 17.19
N ASP A 14 6.85 -8.11 18.47
CA ASP A 14 7.42 -6.84 18.92
C ASP A 14 8.95 -6.81 18.76
N GLU A 15 9.63 -7.98 18.81
CA GLU A 15 11.08 -8.11 18.59
C GLU A 15 11.45 -7.87 17.12
N ASP A 16 10.68 -8.42 16.17
CA ASP A 16 10.89 -8.16 14.73
C ASP A 16 10.69 -6.68 14.41
N ILE A 17 9.62 -6.06 14.94
CA ILE A 17 9.31 -4.65 14.74
C ILE A 17 10.44 -3.77 15.29
N GLU A 18 10.97 -4.08 16.47
CA GLU A 18 12.12 -3.36 17.04
C GLU A 18 13.36 -3.49 16.14
N ALA A 19 13.60 -4.67 15.56
CA ALA A 19 14.69 -4.89 14.62
C ALA A 19 14.55 -4.05 13.35
N PHE A 20 13.31 -3.80 12.86
CA PHE A 20 13.05 -2.98 11.68
C PHE A 20 13.44 -1.50 11.86
N THR A 21 13.55 -1.01 13.09
CA THR A 21 14.09 0.33 13.37
C THR A 21 15.47 0.55 12.73
N LYS A 22 16.28 -0.51 12.62
CA LYS A 22 17.62 -0.47 12.01
C LYS A 22 17.59 -0.32 10.49
N LEU A 23 16.46 -0.56 9.84
CA LEU A 23 16.32 -0.44 8.38
C LEU A 23 16.31 1.01 7.90
N ASN A 24 16.07 1.96 8.80
CA ASN A 24 16.02 3.40 8.52
C ASN A 24 15.09 3.74 7.33
N MET A 25 13.88 3.19 7.35
CA MET A 25 12.86 3.41 6.33
C MET A 25 11.53 3.82 6.95
N LEU A 26 10.66 4.47 6.17
CA LEU A 26 9.27 4.70 6.53
C LEU A 26 8.45 3.50 6.05
N ILE A 27 7.51 3.04 6.88
CA ILE A 27 6.62 1.93 6.55
C ILE A 27 5.16 2.40 6.65
N ILE A 28 4.40 2.26 5.56
CA ILE A 28 2.95 2.34 5.62
C ILE A 28 2.46 0.98 6.11
N ALA A 29 2.02 0.96 7.36
CA ALA A 29 1.47 -0.23 8.01
C ALA A 29 -0.03 -0.30 7.73
N VAL A 30 -0.43 -1.28 6.93
CA VAL A 30 -1.84 -1.54 6.61
C VAL A 30 -2.48 -2.44 7.67
N SER A 31 -3.82 -2.41 7.76
CA SER A 31 -4.60 -3.28 8.64
C SER A 31 -5.67 -4.03 7.86
N ASP A 32 -6.14 -5.16 8.42
CA ASP A 32 -7.07 -6.08 7.79
C ASP A 32 -8.47 -6.02 8.39
N ASP A 33 -8.58 -5.59 9.65
CA ASP A 33 -9.80 -5.56 10.45
C ASP A 33 -9.68 -4.56 11.60
N TYR A 34 -10.65 -4.57 12.50
CA TYR A 34 -10.64 -3.70 13.69
C TYR A 34 -9.48 -3.98 14.64
N SER A 35 -9.18 -5.25 14.91
CA SER A 35 -8.12 -5.65 15.84
C SER A 35 -6.75 -5.23 15.35
N SER A 36 -6.45 -5.53 14.10
CA SER A 36 -5.21 -5.11 13.42
C SER A 36 -5.11 -3.59 13.30
N SER A 37 -6.24 -2.88 13.09
CA SER A 37 -6.28 -1.41 13.10
C SER A 37 -5.85 -0.82 14.44
N LEU A 38 -6.30 -1.39 15.56
CA LEU A 38 -5.89 -0.96 16.90
C LEU A 38 -4.38 -1.19 17.11
N ARG A 39 -3.85 -2.36 16.69
CA ARG A 39 -2.42 -2.65 16.78
C ARG A 39 -1.59 -1.71 15.90
N THR A 40 -2.01 -1.47 14.67
CA THR A 40 -1.36 -0.52 13.74
C THR A 40 -1.30 0.88 14.34
N LEU A 41 -2.38 1.36 14.96
CA LEU A 41 -2.38 2.65 15.68
C LEU A 41 -1.42 2.67 16.87
N LYS A 42 -1.38 1.59 17.66
CA LYS A 42 -0.44 1.46 18.77
C LYS A 42 1.01 1.55 18.28
N LEU A 43 1.33 0.88 17.17
CA LEU A 43 2.65 0.91 16.56
C LEU A 43 3.00 2.29 16.02
N SER A 44 2.08 2.98 15.35
CA SER A 44 2.32 4.33 14.84
C SER A 44 2.54 5.40 15.92
N ARG A 45 2.00 5.18 17.12
CA ARG A 45 2.26 6.04 18.29
C ARG A 45 3.62 5.75 18.94
N ARG A 46 4.09 4.51 18.86
CA ARG A 46 5.38 4.08 19.42
C ARG A 46 6.56 4.40 18.50
N TYR A 47 6.35 4.25 17.18
CA TYR A 47 7.43 4.37 16.19
C TYR A 47 7.10 5.46 15.15
N THR A 48 7.93 6.50 15.11
CA THR A 48 7.76 7.65 14.20
C THR A 48 7.95 7.30 12.71
N TRP A 49 8.52 6.14 12.43
CA TRP A 49 8.69 5.61 11.07
C TRP A 49 7.48 4.80 10.58
N VAL A 50 6.46 4.58 11.42
CA VAL A 50 5.22 3.88 11.06
C VAL A 50 4.14 4.88 10.68
N ILE A 51 3.61 4.74 9.47
CA ILE A 51 2.48 5.51 8.94
C ILE A 51 1.26 4.58 8.92
N PRO A 52 0.20 4.85 9.69
CA PRO A 52 -0.94 3.96 9.75
C PRO A 52 -1.84 4.10 8.53
N ALA A 53 -2.30 2.95 8.00
CA ALA A 53 -3.40 2.83 7.06
C ALA A 53 -4.42 1.83 7.62
N LEU A 54 -5.67 2.26 7.78
CA LEU A 54 -6.69 1.45 8.44
C LEU A 54 -7.81 1.07 7.46
N GLY A 55 -8.17 -0.23 7.43
CA GLY A 55 -9.17 -0.74 6.50
C GLY A 55 -9.70 -2.12 6.89
N ILE A 56 -10.43 -2.72 5.95
CA ILE A 56 -10.89 -4.11 6.02
C ILE A 56 -10.44 -4.80 4.74
N HIS A 57 -9.58 -5.80 4.91
CA HIS A 57 -9.04 -6.60 3.82
C HIS A 57 -10.11 -7.55 3.25
N PRO A 58 -10.21 -7.73 1.93
CA PRO A 58 -11.20 -8.64 1.33
C PRO A 58 -11.17 -10.08 1.84
N TRP A 59 -10.02 -10.58 2.25
CA TRP A 59 -9.89 -11.97 2.72
C TRP A 59 -10.53 -12.23 4.08
N VAL A 60 -10.61 -11.23 4.94
CA VAL A 60 -11.24 -11.37 6.26
C VAL A 60 -12.71 -10.93 6.28
N ILE A 61 -13.23 -10.47 5.14
CA ILE A 61 -14.55 -9.83 5.03
C ILE A 61 -15.71 -10.67 5.55
N LYS A 62 -15.60 -12.01 5.48
CA LYS A 62 -16.62 -12.92 6.02
C LYS A 62 -16.84 -12.78 7.52
N ASN A 63 -15.80 -12.38 8.24
CA ASN A 63 -15.78 -12.29 9.70
C ASN A 63 -16.02 -10.85 10.17
N THR A 64 -16.28 -9.92 9.25
CA THR A 64 -16.46 -8.50 9.54
C THR A 64 -17.91 -8.06 9.35
N SER A 65 -18.25 -6.88 9.84
CA SER A 65 -19.57 -6.29 9.71
C SER A 65 -19.50 -4.84 9.25
N MET A 66 -20.61 -4.30 8.72
CA MET A 66 -20.71 -2.87 8.42
C MET A 66 -20.54 -1.99 9.67
N ASN A 67 -20.87 -2.52 10.86
CA ASN A 67 -20.64 -1.82 12.11
C ASN A 67 -19.14 -1.71 12.43
N GLU A 68 -18.37 -2.74 12.11
CA GLU A 68 -16.91 -2.72 12.22
C GLU A 68 -16.28 -1.70 11.27
N ALA A 69 -16.74 -1.62 10.01
CA ALA A 69 -16.32 -0.59 9.07
C ALA A 69 -16.57 0.82 9.62
N ARG A 70 -17.75 1.06 10.24
CA ARG A 70 -18.06 2.33 10.92
C ARG A 70 -17.13 2.61 12.09
N THR A 71 -16.78 1.59 12.85
CA THR A 71 -15.87 1.72 13.99
C THR A 71 -14.46 2.07 13.52
N ILE A 72 -13.99 1.45 12.43
CA ILE A 72 -12.68 1.77 11.83
C ILE A 72 -12.67 3.21 11.30
N THR A 73 -13.72 3.68 10.61
CA THR A 73 -13.78 5.08 10.15
C THR A 73 -13.79 6.08 11.31
N LYS A 74 -14.42 5.74 12.44
CA LYS A 74 -14.31 6.53 13.67
C LYS A 74 -12.87 6.58 14.20
N LEU A 75 -12.15 5.44 14.22
CA LEU A 75 -10.72 5.43 14.59
C LEU A 75 -9.88 6.30 13.66
N ILE A 76 -10.14 6.26 12.35
CA ILE A 76 -9.47 7.10 11.34
C ILE A 76 -9.62 8.58 11.69
N MET A 77 -10.83 9.03 11.99
CA MET A 77 -11.11 10.43 12.35
C MET A 77 -10.45 10.85 13.65
N GLU A 78 -10.64 10.06 14.71
CA GLU A 78 -10.10 10.34 16.04
C GLU A 78 -8.56 10.42 16.06
N ASN A 79 -7.90 9.60 15.23
CA ASN A 79 -6.43 9.53 15.15
C ASN A 79 -5.86 10.31 13.97
N LYS A 80 -6.70 11.03 13.19
CA LYS A 80 -6.29 11.83 12.03
C LYS A 80 -5.51 11.01 11.00
N VAL A 81 -5.85 9.73 10.85
CA VAL A 81 -5.26 8.86 9.82
C VAL A 81 -5.60 9.39 8.44
N LYS A 82 -4.67 9.32 7.50
CA LYS A 82 -4.80 9.90 6.15
C LYS A 82 -4.88 8.88 5.04
N ILE A 83 -4.71 7.60 5.37
CA ILE A 83 -4.71 6.51 4.40
C ILE A 83 -5.71 5.46 4.88
N ILE A 84 -6.65 5.09 4.01
CA ILE A 84 -7.51 3.91 4.22
C ILE A 84 -6.82 2.72 3.58
N GLY A 85 -6.66 1.63 4.31
CA GLY A 85 -6.06 0.40 3.79
C GLY A 85 -5.62 -0.59 4.89
N GLU A 86 -5.58 -1.84 4.53
CA GLU A 86 -5.84 -2.36 3.21
C GLU A 86 -7.35 -2.49 2.97
N THR A 87 -7.80 -2.20 1.77
CA THR A 87 -9.19 -2.39 1.36
C THR A 87 -9.28 -2.56 -0.16
N GLY A 88 -10.38 -3.06 -0.66
CA GLY A 88 -10.58 -3.24 -2.09
C GLY A 88 -11.47 -4.42 -2.44
N LEU A 89 -11.22 -5.02 -3.60
CA LEU A 89 -11.99 -6.13 -4.15
C LEU A 89 -11.08 -7.27 -4.60
N ASP A 90 -11.52 -8.51 -4.39
CA ASP A 90 -10.80 -9.72 -4.80
C ASP A 90 -11.75 -10.79 -5.33
N THR A 91 -11.77 -10.96 -6.65
CA THR A 91 -12.48 -12.07 -7.30
C THR A 91 -11.57 -13.26 -7.60
N ARG A 92 -10.27 -13.15 -7.32
CA ARG A 92 -9.30 -14.21 -7.57
C ARG A 92 -9.26 -15.25 -6.44
N PHE A 93 -9.22 -14.80 -5.20
CA PHE A 93 -9.00 -15.66 -4.04
C PHE A 93 -10.27 -15.84 -3.19
N VAL A 94 -11.14 -14.82 -3.15
CA VAL A 94 -12.36 -14.81 -2.34
C VAL A 94 -13.60 -14.36 -3.14
N PRO A 95 -13.85 -14.93 -4.34
CA PRO A 95 -14.93 -14.49 -5.22
C PRO A 95 -16.33 -14.61 -4.61
N ASN A 96 -16.54 -15.56 -3.70
CA ASN A 96 -17.85 -15.85 -3.10
C ASN A 96 -18.34 -14.74 -2.15
N THR A 97 -17.50 -13.76 -1.82
CA THR A 97 -17.86 -12.63 -0.95
C THR A 97 -17.96 -11.31 -1.70
N ILE A 98 -17.86 -11.32 -3.03
CA ILE A 98 -17.69 -10.11 -3.83
C ILE A 98 -18.78 -9.05 -3.60
N GLU A 99 -20.04 -9.45 -3.44
CA GLU A 99 -21.13 -8.50 -3.21
C GLU A 99 -20.97 -7.79 -1.85
N TYR A 100 -20.50 -8.50 -0.84
CA TYR A 100 -20.24 -7.90 0.45
C TYR A 100 -18.94 -7.07 0.44
N GLN A 101 -17.91 -7.49 -0.28
CA GLN A 101 -16.71 -6.68 -0.52
C GLN A 101 -17.09 -5.34 -1.17
N ARG A 102 -17.92 -5.36 -2.24
CA ARG A 102 -18.42 -4.13 -2.91
C ARG A 102 -19.14 -3.20 -1.94
N LYS A 103 -19.97 -3.77 -1.05
CA LYS A 103 -20.69 -2.98 -0.05
C LYS A 103 -19.75 -2.26 0.92
N VAL A 104 -18.75 -2.98 1.45
CA VAL A 104 -17.76 -2.43 2.39
C VAL A 104 -16.82 -1.46 1.68
N PHE A 105 -16.36 -1.80 0.47
CA PHE A 105 -15.49 -0.96 -0.32
C PHE A 105 -16.16 0.36 -0.68
N ARG A 106 -17.42 0.33 -1.13
CA ARG A 106 -18.22 1.53 -1.40
C ARG A 106 -18.31 2.44 -0.17
N TYR A 107 -18.55 1.89 1.01
CA TYR A 107 -18.59 2.64 2.25
C TYR A 107 -17.26 3.37 2.53
N PHE A 108 -16.12 2.70 2.31
CA PHE A 108 -14.82 3.33 2.45
C PHE A 108 -14.55 4.36 1.35
N LEU A 109 -15.01 4.16 0.13
CA LEU A 109 -14.92 5.15 -0.96
C LEU A 109 -15.70 6.42 -0.64
N GLU A 110 -16.95 6.30 -0.18
CA GLU A 110 -17.78 7.42 0.27
C GLU A 110 -17.07 8.21 1.37
N PHE A 111 -16.57 7.51 2.38
CA PHE A 111 -15.84 8.12 3.47
C PHE A 111 -14.51 8.77 3.01
N ALA A 112 -13.74 8.09 2.16
CA ALA A 112 -12.50 8.64 1.61
C ALA A 112 -12.73 9.90 0.77
N SER A 113 -13.80 9.93 -0.03
CA SER A 113 -14.22 11.08 -0.82
C SER A 113 -14.56 12.28 0.07
N GLU A 114 -15.41 12.07 1.08
CA GLU A 114 -15.85 13.12 2.01
C GLU A 114 -14.69 13.78 2.76
N PHE A 115 -13.77 12.96 3.28
CA PHE A 115 -12.66 13.43 4.11
C PHE A 115 -11.33 13.59 3.33
N ARG A 116 -11.36 13.43 2.00
CA ARG A 116 -10.22 13.55 1.09
C ARG A 116 -9.03 12.68 1.55
N LEU A 117 -9.30 11.42 1.82
CA LEU A 117 -8.31 10.44 2.25
C LEU A 117 -7.75 9.67 1.04
N SER A 118 -6.50 9.26 1.12
CA SER A 118 -5.89 8.35 0.14
C SER A 118 -6.19 6.89 0.48
N MET A 119 -5.94 6.00 -0.47
CA MET A 119 -6.27 4.59 -0.30
C MET A 119 -5.08 3.69 -0.67
N ASN A 120 -4.91 2.60 0.08
CA ASN A 120 -4.00 1.49 -0.22
C ASN A 120 -4.85 0.28 -0.60
N ILE A 121 -4.72 -0.16 -1.85
CA ILE A 121 -5.75 -0.93 -2.57
C ILE A 121 -5.30 -2.35 -2.87
N HIS A 122 -6.14 -3.30 -2.46
CA HIS A 122 -6.14 -4.70 -2.89
C HIS A 122 -7.09 -4.90 -4.08
N SER A 123 -6.60 -5.43 -5.22
CA SER A 123 -7.44 -5.50 -6.42
C SER A 123 -7.21 -6.69 -7.36
N PRO A 124 -6.89 -7.91 -6.91
CA PRO A 124 -6.67 -9.06 -7.79
C PRO A 124 -7.91 -9.39 -8.64
N ASN A 125 -7.74 -9.33 -9.97
CA ASN A 125 -8.77 -9.53 -11.00
C ASN A 125 -9.91 -8.49 -10.99
N THR A 126 -9.79 -7.39 -10.23
CA THR A 126 -10.80 -6.33 -10.13
C THR A 126 -10.24 -4.94 -10.46
N TRP A 127 -9.06 -4.87 -11.07
CA TRP A 127 -8.32 -3.62 -11.31
C TRP A 127 -9.12 -2.53 -12.01
N ASN A 128 -9.88 -2.88 -13.07
CA ASN A 128 -10.71 -1.90 -13.80
C ASN A 128 -11.86 -1.40 -12.93
N GLU A 129 -12.62 -2.31 -12.28
CA GLU A 129 -13.73 -1.97 -11.41
C GLU A 129 -13.29 -1.05 -10.25
N VAL A 130 -12.16 -1.38 -9.64
CA VAL A 130 -11.58 -0.56 -8.56
C VAL A 130 -11.11 0.80 -9.07
N PHE A 131 -10.42 0.85 -10.20
CA PHE A 131 -9.98 2.10 -10.80
C PHE A 131 -11.13 3.03 -11.14
N GLU A 132 -12.17 2.53 -11.82
CA GLU A 132 -13.38 3.28 -12.13
C GLU A 132 -14.09 3.80 -10.87
N SER A 133 -14.14 2.98 -9.82
CA SER A 133 -14.68 3.38 -8.53
C SER A 133 -13.90 4.54 -7.90
N LEU A 134 -12.56 4.47 -7.91
CA LEU A 134 -11.72 5.54 -7.39
C LEU A 134 -11.94 6.87 -8.13
N LEU A 135 -12.14 6.82 -9.45
CA LEU A 135 -12.48 7.99 -10.26
C LEU A 135 -13.86 8.53 -9.92
N GLN A 136 -14.88 7.67 -9.87
CA GLN A 136 -16.26 8.03 -9.56
C GLN A 136 -16.38 8.77 -8.23
N TYR A 137 -15.62 8.34 -7.21
CA TYR A 137 -15.60 8.94 -5.88
C TYR A 137 -14.56 10.05 -5.71
N ASN A 138 -13.85 10.46 -6.78
CA ASN A 138 -12.83 11.52 -6.76
C ASN A 138 -11.78 11.31 -5.67
N ILE A 139 -11.27 10.08 -5.53
CA ILE A 139 -10.24 9.76 -4.55
C ILE A 139 -8.94 10.50 -4.91
N PRO A 140 -8.33 11.25 -3.97
CA PRO A 140 -7.23 12.16 -4.27
C PRO A 140 -5.96 11.45 -4.75
N THR A 141 -5.69 10.25 -4.26
CA THR A 141 -4.59 9.37 -4.71
C THR A 141 -4.77 7.98 -4.11
N ALA A 142 -4.20 6.96 -4.77
CA ALA A 142 -4.22 5.59 -4.31
C ALA A 142 -2.92 4.86 -4.67
N ILE A 143 -2.60 3.82 -3.90
CA ILE A 143 -1.58 2.83 -4.21
C ILE A 143 -2.28 1.51 -4.53
N PHE A 144 -2.11 1.01 -5.76
CA PHE A 144 -2.49 -0.35 -6.12
C PHE A 144 -1.34 -1.28 -5.73
N HIS A 145 -1.49 -1.93 -4.57
CA HIS A 145 -0.43 -2.77 -4.05
C HIS A 145 -0.25 -4.03 -4.92
N TRP A 146 0.98 -4.54 -4.97
CA TRP A 146 1.37 -5.74 -5.74
C TRP A 146 0.73 -5.81 -7.13
N TYR A 147 0.80 -4.70 -7.87
CA TYR A 147 0.07 -4.59 -9.13
C TYR A 147 0.56 -5.58 -10.19
N THR A 148 -0.36 -6.41 -10.68
CA THR A 148 -0.14 -7.38 -11.76
C THR A 148 -1.23 -7.30 -12.84
N GLY A 149 -1.95 -6.19 -12.85
CA GLY A 149 -3.13 -5.95 -13.67
C GLY A 149 -2.84 -5.57 -15.14
N PRO A 150 -3.84 -5.05 -15.82
CA PRO A 150 -3.75 -4.65 -17.23
C PRO A 150 -2.74 -3.52 -17.46
N GLN A 151 -1.92 -3.65 -18.52
CA GLN A 151 -0.90 -2.65 -18.84
C GLN A 151 -1.47 -1.28 -19.24
N HIS A 152 -2.66 -1.25 -19.85
CA HIS A 152 -3.27 0.02 -20.26
C HIS A 152 -3.58 0.94 -19.08
N LEU A 153 -3.91 0.38 -17.89
CA LEU A 153 -4.16 1.18 -16.69
C LEU A 153 -2.92 1.93 -16.18
N LEU A 154 -1.70 1.52 -16.56
CA LEU A 154 -0.49 2.20 -16.08
C LEU A 154 -0.42 3.66 -16.49
N LYS A 155 -0.86 4.00 -17.72
CA LYS A 155 -0.94 5.39 -18.20
C LYS A 155 -2.07 6.15 -17.52
N GLU A 156 -3.18 5.49 -17.27
CA GLU A 156 -4.30 6.08 -16.55
C GLU A 156 -3.92 6.40 -15.10
N PHE A 157 -3.21 5.48 -14.42
CA PHE A 157 -2.69 5.75 -13.07
C PHE A 157 -1.76 6.96 -13.04
N GLU A 158 -0.86 7.07 -14.04
CA GLU A 158 0.03 8.23 -14.18
C GLU A 158 -0.76 9.54 -14.32
N ALA A 159 -1.77 9.55 -15.20
CA ALA A 159 -2.61 10.71 -15.46
C ALA A 159 -3.43 11.15 -14.23
N GLN A 160 -3.90 10.18 -13.43
CA GLN A 160 -4.71 10.44 -12.23
C GLN A 160 -3.88 10.67 -10.95
N GLY A 161 -2.55 10.49 -11.00
CA GLY A 161 -1.70 10.59 -9.82
C GLY A 161 -1.88 9.42 -8.86
N PHE A 162 -2.24 8.24 -9.38
CA PHE A 162 -2.24 6.98 -8.67
C PHE A 162 -0.90 6.27 -8.83
N PHE A 163 -0.60 5.35 -7.93
CA PHE A 163 0.66 4.65 -7.85
C PHE A 163 0.45 3.14 -7.88
N ILE A 164 1.49 2.42 -8.27
CA ILE A 164 1.60 0.98 -8.08
C ILE A 164 2.78 0.68 -7.17
N SER A 165 2.72 -0.42 -6.45
CA SER A 165 3.88 -0.87 -5.67
C SER A 165 4.46 -2.18 -6.22
N ILE A 166 5.76 -2.28 -6.06
CA ILE A 166 6.58 -3.40 -6.49
C ILE A 166 7.23 -4.04 -5.26
N ASN A 167 7.02 -5.33 -5.09
CA ASN A 167 7.54 -6.13 -3.97
C ASN A 167 8.56 -7.19 -4.40
N PRO A 168 9.20 -7.90 -3.45
CA PRO A 168 10.24 -8.89 -3.75
C PRO A 168 9.80 -10.04 -4.66
N ALA A 169 8.48 -10.32 -4.78
CA ALA A 169 7.98 -11.38 -5.65
C ALA A 169 8.26 -11.14 -7.14
N LEU A 170 8.66 -9.90 -7.55
CA LEU A 170 9.09 -9.65 -8.94
C LEU A 170 10.24 -10.56 -9.37
N THR A 171 11.03 -11.09 -8.44
CA THR A 171 12.15 -12.01 -8.73
C THR A 171 11.68 -13.36 -9.25
N ILE A 172 10.48 -13.81 -8.84
CA ILE A 172 9.93 -15.13 -9.17
C ILE A 172 8.59 -15.08 -9.91
N GLN A 173 7.84 -13.97 -9.80
CA GLN A 173 6.54 -13.81 -10.45
C GLN A 173 6.67 -13.08 -11.81
N LYS A 174 6.57 -13.83 -12.91
CA LYS A 174 6.76 -13.31 -14.27
C LYS A 174 5.91 -12.06 -14.56
N ARG A 175 4.61 -12.10 -14.25
CA ARG A 175 3.69 -10.97 -14.54
C ARG A 175 4.06 -9.72 -13.77
N HIS A 176 4.43 -9.84 -12.49
CA HIS A 176 4.86 -8.70 -11.69
C HIS A 176 6.15 -8.08 -12.22
N ARG A 177 7.10 -8.93 -12.66
CA ARG A 177 8.35 -8.50 -13.31
C ARG A 177 8.10 -7.76 -14.63
N GLU A 178 7.15 -8.23 -15.44
CA GLU A 178 6.74 -7.54 -16.68
C GLU A 178 6.21 -6.13 -16.37
N ILE A 179 5.30 -6.00 -15.41
CA ILE A 179 4.78 -4.71 -14.95
C ILE A 179 5.90 -3.82 -14.43
N ALA A 180 6.76 -4.33 -13.56
CA ALA A 180 7.89 -3.59 -12.99
C ALA A 180 8.83 -3.04 -14.07
N ARG A 181 8.99 -3.77 -15.20
CA ARG A 181 9.83 -3.34 -16.32
C ARG A 181 9.23 -2.21 -17.14
N ILE A 182 7.90 -2.23 -17.39
CA ILE A 182 7.25 -1.33 -18.36
C ILE A 182 6.53 -0.14 -17.74
N ALA A 183 6.20 -0.19 -16.44
CA ALA A 183 5.45 0.88 -15.79
C ALA A 183 6.20 2.22 -15.87
N PRO A 184 5.50 3.36 -16.05
CA PRO A 184 6.11 4.68 -15.90
C PRO A 184 6.82 4.80 -14.54
N ILE A 185 8.06 5.27 -14.54
CA ILE A 185 8.89 5.30 -13.34
C ILE A 185 8.30 6.20 -12.24
N ASN A 186 7.59 7.22 -12.63
CA ASN A 186 6.98 8.24 -11.76
C ASN A 186 5.71 7.79 -11.03
N ILE A 187 5.26 6.53 -11.23
CA ILE A 187 4.16 5.91 -10.48
C ILE A 187 4.62 4.71 -9.65
N ILE A 188 5.90 4.32 -9.71
CA ILE A 188 6.42 3.15 -8.99
C ILE A 188 6.77 3.53 -7.56
N LEU A 189 6.26 2.74 -6.61
CA LEU A 189 6.66 2.70 -5.21
C LEU A 189 7.18 1.29 -4.88
N LEU A 190 7.83 1.13 -3.73
CA LEU A 190 8.31 -0.17 -3.26
C LEU A 190 7.53 -0.60 -2.02
N GLU A 191 7.31 -1.89 -1.91
CA GLU A 191 6.68 -2.50 -0.75
C GLU A 191 7.34 -3.83 -0.39
N SER A 192 7.05 -4.32 0.80
CA SER A 192 7.39 -5.69 1.19
C SER A 192 6.24 -6.66 1.06
N ASP A 193 5.03 -6.24 1.39
CA ASP A 193 3.86 -7.10 1.62
C ASP A 193 4.16 -8.20 2.67
N GLY A 194 4.95 -7.84 3.66
CA GLY A 194 5.34 -8.76 4.74
C GLY A 194 4.37 -8.73 5.94
N PRO A 195 4.31 -9.84 6.65
CA PRO A 195 5.00 -11.12 6.50
C PRO A 195 4.20 -12.12 5.65
N TYR A 196 4.36 -12.14 4.37
CA TYR A 196 3.68 -13.09 3.50
C TYR A 196 4.67 -14.10 2.90
N ASN A 197 4.33 -15.41 2.95
CA ASN A 197 5.13 -16.44 2.28
C ASN A 197 4.61 -16.66 0.87
N TYR A 198 5.32 -16.13 -0.12
CA TYR A 198 4.98 -16.32 -1.51
C TYR A 198 5.87 -17.38 -2.15
N ARG A 199 5.35 -18.60 -2.34
CA ARG A 199 6.07 -19.70 -3.01
C ARG A 199 7.46 -19.97 -2.43
N GLY A 200 7.58 -19.93 -1.10
CA GLY A 200 8.84 -20.13 -0.39
C GLY A 200 9.68 -18.86 -0.18
N LEU A 201 9.26 -17.73 -0.73
CA LEU A 201 9.88 -16.44 -0.47
C LEU A 201 9.18 -15.75 0.70
N ASN A 202 9.85 -15.64 1.84
CA ASN A 202 9.32 -14.94 3.01
C ASN A 202 9.49 -13.43 2.85
N LEU A 203 8.40 -12.76 2.46
CA LEU A 203 8.38 -11.33 2.21
C LEU A 203 8.52 -10.53 3.51
N GLY A 204 9.23 -9.41 3.46
CA GLY A 204 9.38 -8.54 4.62
C GLY A 204 10.17 -7.26 4.33
N PRO A 205 10.08 -6.25 5.23
CA PRO A 205 10.71 -4.94 5.04
C PRO A 205 12.22 -4.99 4.72
N HIS A 206 12.93 -5.98 5.26
CA HIS A 206 14.37 -6.19 4.99
C HIS A 206 14.70 -6.47 3.52
N MET A 207 13.71 -6.88 2.71
CA MET A 207 13.90 -7.19 1.29
C MET A 207 13.70 -5.98 0.36
N VAL A 208 13.14 -4.89 0.83
CA VAL A 208 12.77 -3.73 -0.02
C VAL A 208 14.02 -3.14 -0.72
N LYS A 209 15.16 -3.09 -0.04
CA LYS A 209 16.42 -2.64 -0.65
C LYS A 209 16.86 -3.56 -1.79
N ASN A 210 16.80 -4.87 -1.60
CA ASN A 210 17.15 -5.85 -2.65
C ASN A 210 16.17 -5.76 -3.83
N THR A 211 14.89 -5.48 -3.56
CA THR A 211 13.86 -5.24 -4.59
C THR A 211 14.22 -4.02 -5.45
N LEU A 212 14.65 -2.93 -4.83
CA LEU A 212 15.13 -1.74 -5.53
C LEU A 212 16.32 -2.05 -6.45
N GLU A 213 17.32 -2.74 -5.94
CA GLU A 213 18.54 -3.11 -6.69
C GLU A 213 18.20 -4.04 -7.87
N TYR A 214 17.28 -4.98 -7.65
CA TYR A 214 16.78 -5.85 -8.73
C TYR A 214 16.02 -5.05 -9.79
N LEU A 215 15.16 -4.13 -9.37
CA LEU A 215 14.40 -3.26 -10.27
C LEU A 215 15.31 -2.36 -11.10
N ALA A 216 16.37 -1.82 -10.52
CA ALA A 216 17.37 -1.02 -11.24
C ALA A 216 18.05 -1.83 -12.36
N ARG A 217 18.49 -3.06 -12.04
CA ARG A 217 19.05 -3.98 -13.05
C ARG A 217 18.04 -4.35 -14.13
N LEU A 218 16.80 -4.67 -13.74
CA LEU A 218 15.72 -5.03 -14.67
C LEU A 218 15.40 -3.92 -15.67
N ARG A 219 15.53 -2.67 -15.24
CA ARG A 219 15.23 -1.47 -16.05
C ARG A 219 16.47 -0.84 -16.70
N GLU A 220 17.65 -1.38 -16.43
CA GLU A 220 18.94 -0.89 -16.94
C GLU A 220 19.17 0.60 -16.61
N VAL A 221 18.81 0.99 -15.35
CA VAL A 221 18.97 2.34 -14.83
C VAL A 221 19.93 2.36 -13.64
N ASP A 222 20.55 3.51 -13.41
CA ASP A 222 21.41 3.70 -12.24
C ASP A 222 20.59 3.59 -10.93
N VAL A 223 21.13 2.88 -9.93
CA VAL A 223 20.43 2.65 -8.65
C VAL A 223 20.15 3.96 -7.93
N LYS A 224 21.08 4.95 -7.97
CA LYS A 224 20.88 6.23 -7.27
C LYS A 224 19.80 7.07 -7.96
N GLU A 225 19.71 7.03 -9.29
CA GLU A 225 18.65 7.69 -10.04
C GLU A 225 17.28 7.06 -9.75
N LEU A 226 17.23 5.72 -9.68
CA LEU A 226 15.99 5.02 -9.30
C LEU A 226 15.56 5.35 -7.88
N VAL A 227 16.49 5.37 -6.91
CA VAL A 227 16.23 5.79 -5.51
C VAL A 227 15.58 7.15 -5.50
N LYS A 228 16.19 8.13 -6.19
CA LYS A 228 15.68 9.51 -6.26
C LYS A 228 14.27 9.58 -6.87
N SER A 229 14.02 8.80 -7.92
CA SER A 229 12.69 8.73 -8.55
C SER A 229 11.63 8.17 -7.60
N ILE A 230 11.93 7.06 -6.92
CA ILE A 230 11.01 6.43 -5.96
C ILE A 230 10.78 7.33 -4.73
N GLU A 231 11.82 8.00 -4.23
CA GLU A 231 11.68 9.00 -3.15
C GLU A 231 10.74 10.14 -3.57
N ASN A 232 10.90 10.67 -4.78
CA ASN A 232 10.03 11.72 -5.32
C ASN A 232 8.56 11.23 -5.43
N ASN A 233 8.35 9.99 -5.88
CA ASN A 233 7.02 9.38 -5.97
C ASN A 233 6.38 9.27 -4.58
N PHE A 234 7.13 8.78 -3.59
CA PHE A 234 6.65 8.69 -2.23
C PHE A 234 6.32 10.07 -1.64
N CYS A 235 7.17 11.07 -1.86
CA CYS A 235 6.88 12.45 -1.47
C CYS A 235 5.62 13.00 -2.16
N LYS A 236 5.42 12.68 -3.44
CA LYS A 236 4.21 13.07 -4.18
C LYS A 236 2.97 12.40 -3.58
N PHE A 237 3.01 11.10 -3.32
CA PHE A 237 1.93 10.36 -2.65
C PHE A 237 1.60 10.97 -1.28
N MET A 238 2.61 11.21 -0.43
CA MET A 238 2.43 11.81 0.90
C MET A 238 1.78 13.20 0.83
N LYS A 239 2.22 14.02 -0.13
CA LYS A 239 1.63 15.36 -0.36
C LYS A 239 0.17 15.27 -0.76
N LEU A 240 -0.18 14.38 -1.69
CA LEU A 240 -1.56 14.16 -2.16
C LEU A 240 -2.45 13.60 -1.04
N SER A 241 -1.88 12.79 -0.15
CA SER A 241 -2.56 12.25 1.04
C SER A 241 -2.74 13.29 2.17
N GLY A 242 -2.26 14.53 1.98
CA GLY A 242 -2.32 15.56 3.02
C GLY A 242 -1.38 15.31 4.22
N LEU A 243 -0.45 14.37 4.09
CA LEU A 243 0.59 14.08 5.08
C LEU A 243 1.72 15.09 4.91
N LYS A 244 1.69 16.17 5.72
CA LYS A 244 2.71 17.23 5.73
C LYS A 244 3.66 17.00 6.91
N GLY A 245 4.94 17.27 6.71
CA GLY A 245 5.90 17.42 7.82
C GLY A 245 6.82 16.23 8.07
N PHE A 246 6.80 15.16 7.28
CA PHE A 246 7.91 14.22 7.26
C PHE A 246 9.11 14.93 6.64
N LYS A 247 9.94 15.59 7.49
CA LYS A 247 11.23 16.11 7.06
C LYS A 247 12.12 14.88 6.76
N PHE A 248 12.20 14.52 5.49
CA PHE A 248 13.26 13.64 5.04
C PHE A 248 14.60 14.32 5.36
N LYS A 249 15.22 13.96 6.47
CA LYS A 249 16.64 14.23 6.61
C LYS A 249 17.34 13.36 5.58
N ILE A 250 17.62 13.93 4.41
CA ILE A 250 18.51 13.32 3.42
C ILE A 250 19.87 13.22 4.12
N ALA A 251 20.11 12.08 4.75
CA ALA A 251 21.46 11.72 5.17
C ALA A 251 22.17 11.18 3.93
N LEU A 252 22.63 12.10 3.07
CA LEU A 252 23.70 11.81 2.14
C LEU A 252 24.96 11.54 3.01
N ARG A 253 25.24 10.28 3.25
CA ARG A 253 26.56 9.77 3.64
C ARG A 253 26.94 8.63 2.75
#